data_99b8a4b9e083e5f2729717edf0c46e23
#
_entry.id   99b8a4b9e083e5f2729717edf0c46e23
#
_cell.length_a   1.000
_cell.length_b   1.000
_cell.length_c   1.000
_cell.angle_alpha   90.00
_cell.angle_beta   90.00
_cell.angle_gamma   90.00
#
_symmetry.space_group_name_H-M   'P 1'
#
loop_
_entity.id
_entity.type
_entity.pdbx_description
1 polymer ?
#
loop_
_entity_poly.entity_id
_entity_poly.type
_entity_poly.pdbx_seq_one_letter_code
_entity_poly.pdbx_strand_id
1 'polypeptide(L)'
;IKAVHSISDHTSTTPEDLERQRAAEELFARLVTPGIGIRSDSLTVGSIPAEWVSLEHGHDRRHAVLYCHGGGYTCGQLGYARILASKLALATGFDVLSFEYRLAPEHPFPAAIEDAVAMWDYLMYMGYGARDVIVAGDSAGGNLALELALKLKEQGRAQPRGLVLFSPWTDMTASGKSYRTCKTLDPMLTMEYIAAVREAYTGPDADWSRPCY
;
A
#
# COMPACT_ATOMS: atom_id res chain seq x y z
N ILE A 1 16.89 -7.03 -2.34
CA ILE A 1 15.74 -7.40 -1.48
C ILE A 1 16.22 -8.34 -0.37
N LYS A 2 16.80 -9.53 -0.64
CA LYS A 2 17.31 -10.44 0.40
C LYS A 2 18.28 -9.78 1.39
N ALA A 3 19.17 -8.89 0.93
CA ALA A 3 20.16 -8.22 1.77
C ALA A 3 19.54 -7.19 2.74
N VAL A 4 18.42 -6.55 2.36
CA VAL A 4 17.71 -5.59 3.22
C VAL A 4 16.90 -6.32 4.29
N HIS A 5 16.28 -7.44 3.93
CA HIS A 5 15.49 -8.24 4.89
C HIS A 5 16.34 -9.10 5.84
N SER A 6 17.60 -9.41 5.50
CA SER A 6 18.48 -10.14 6.43
C SER A 6 19.04 -9.27 7.57
N ILE A 7 18.81 -7.96 7.52
CA ILE A 7 19.30 -7.00 8.53
C ILE A 7 18.27 -6.78 9.66
N SER A 8 17.00 -7.08 9.42
CA SER A 8 15.93 -6.94 10.40
C SER A 8 15.32 -8.30 10.73
N ASP A 9 15.24 -8.60 12.01
CA ASP A 9 14.49 -9.76 12.51
C ASP A 9 12.99 -9.39 12.40
N HIS A 10 12.36 -9.82 11.28
CA HIS A 10 10.97 -9.44 10.93
C HIS A 10 9.91 -10.21 11.73
N THR A 11 10.24 -10.63 12.95
CA THR A 11 9.33 -11.46 13.74
C THR A 11 8.47 -10.66 14.71
N SER A 12 8.71 -9.34 14.86
CA SER A 12 8.04 -8.54 15.87
C SER A 12 7.61 -7.17 15.36
N THR A 13 6.65 -6.58 16.07
CA THR A 13 6.14 -5.23 15.88
C THR A 13 6.40 -4.35 17.09
N THR A 14 7.47 -4.63 17.86
CA THR A 14 7.90 -3.74 18.93
C THR A 14 8.28 -2.36 18.37
N PRO A 15 8.17 -1.29 19.15
CA PRO A 15 8.55 0.05 18.69
C PRO A 15 9.97 0.11 18.11
N GLU A 16 10.93 -0.57 18.75
CA GLU A 16 12.33 -0.60 18.31
C GLU A 16 12.51 -1.39 16.99
N ASP A 17 11.76 -2.46 16.79
CA ASP A 17 11.82 -3.25 15.56
C ASP A 17 11.17 -2.51 14.40
N LEU A 18 10.04 -1.84 14.65
CA LEU A 18 9.37 -1.01 13.64
C LEU A 18 10.22 0.20 13.24
N GLU A 19 10.87 0.86 14.19
CA GLU A 19 11.80 1.96 13.90
C GLU A 19 12.94 1.48 12.99
N ARG A 20 13.54 0.33 13.29
CA ARG A 20 14.60 -0.26 12.44
C ARG A 20 14.10 -0.62 11.04
N GLN A 21 12.91 -1.22 10.93
CA GLN A 21 12.31 -1.59 9.64
C GLN A 21 12.03 -0.35 8.80
N ARG A 22 11.38 0.65 9.39
CA ARG A 22 11.05 1.93 8.72
C ARG A 22 12.32 2.68 8.29
N ALA A 23 13.36 2.71 9.15
CA ALA A 23 14.66 3.31 8.80
C ALA A 23 15.37 2.56 7.66
N ALA A 24 15.30 1.23 7.63
CA ALA A 24 15.86 0.43 6.55
C ALA A 24 15.15 0.68 5.20
N GLU A 25 13.83 0.81 5.22
CA GLU A 25 13.05 1.18 4.02
C GLU A 25 13.40 2.59 3.52
N GLU A 26 13.56 3.55 4.42
CA GLU A 26 13.97 4.90 4.07
C GLU A 26 15.36 4.92 3.42
N LEU A 27 16.32 4.20 4.00
CA LEU A 27 17.64 4.05 3.40
C LEU A 27 17.58 3.42 2.02
N PHE A 28 16.80 2.35 1.86
CA PHE A 28 16.62 1.68 0.57
C PHE A 28 15.98 2.63 -0.46
N ALA A 29 14.96 3.38 -0.07
CA ALA A 29 14.30 4.36 -0.92
C ALA A 29 15.25 5.46 -1.41
N ARG A 30 16.20 5.88 -0.58
CA ARG A 30 17.24 6.88 -0.96
C ARG A 30 18.27 6.31 -1.94
N LEU A 31 18.51 5.01 -1.93
CA LEU A 31 19.45 4.34 -2.83
C LEU A 31 18.85 4.04 -4.20
N VAL A 32 17.52 3.97 -4.30
CA VAL A 32 16.83 3.70 -5.55
C VAL A 32 16.38 5.03 -6.17
N THR A 33 17.08 5.45 -7.20
CA THR A 33 16.67 6.63 -7.98
C THR A 33 15.44 6.32 -8.82
N PRO A 34 14.48 7.25 -8.94
CA PRO A 34 13.43 7.17 -9.94
C PRO A 34 14.03 6.95 -11.34
N GLY A 35 13.37 6.21 -12.19
CA GLY A 35 13.83 6.00 -13.58
C GLY A 35 13.97 7.33 -14.32
N ILE A 36 14.86 7.37 -15.31
CA ILE A 36 15.00 8.53 -16.21
C ILE A 36 13.63 8.82 -16.84
N GLY A 37 13.25 10.10 -16.89
CA GLY A 37 11.98 10.54 -17.48
C GLY A 37 10.78 10.45 -16.53
N ILE A 38 11.03 10.24 -15.22
CA ILE A 38 10.01 10.27 -14.17
C ILE A 38 10.12 11.57 -13.39
N ARG A 39 8.98 12.23 -13.22
CA ARG A 39 8.77 13.38 -12.34
C ARG A 39 7.96 12.96 -11.13
N SER A 40 8.29 13.52 -9.97
CA SER A 40 7.50 13.39 -8.76
C SER A 40 7.20 14.75 -8.14
N ASP A 41 5.93 14.98 -7.82
CA ASP A 41 5.43 16.23 -7.24
C ASP A 41 4.74 15.90 -5.91
N SER A 42 5.34 16.33 -4.81
CA SER A 42 4.79 16.14 -3.46
C SER A 42 3.63 17.08 -3.19
N LEU A 43 2.64 16.58 -2.46
CA LEU A 43 1.46 17.34 -2.02
C LEU A 43 0.98 16.81 -0.66
N THR A 44 -0.02 17.49 -0.09
CA THR A 44 -0.72 17.01 1.10
C THR A 44 -2.23 17.11 0.87
N VAL A 45 -2.96 16.04 1.16
CA VAL A 45 -4.42 16.00 1.07
C VAL A 45 -4.97 15.93 2.50
N GLY A 46 -5.55 17.02 2.99
CA GLY A 46 -5.85 17.14 4.41
C GLY A 46 -4.56 17.10 5.24
N SER A 47 -4.35 16.03 6.00
CA SER A 47 -3.11 15.75 6.73
C SER A 47 -2.28 14.61 6.12
N ILE A 48 -2.71 14.03 4.99
CA ILE A 48 -2.09 12.86 4.38
C ILE A 48 -1.02 13.31 3.38
N PRO A 49 0.28 13.00 3.63
CA PRO A 49 1.32 13.22 2.64
C PRO A 49 1.07 12.36 1.40
N ALA A 50 1.24 12.94 0.24
CA ALA A 50 1.01 12.26 -1.02
C ALA A 50 2.00 12.74 -2.10
N GLU A 51 2.06 12.00 -3.20
CA GLU A 51 2.95 12.30 -4.30
C GLU A 51 2.32 11.88 -5.62
N TRP A 52 2.32 12.79 -6.58
CA TRP A 52 2.10 12.45 -7.98
C TRP A 52 3.40 11.98 -8.61
N VAL A 53 3.36 10.79 -9.20
CA VAL A 53 4.46 10.22 -9.98
C VAL A 53 3.99 10.09 -11.42
N SER A 54 4.66 10.77 -12.34
CA SER A 54 4.26 10.86 -13.74
C SER A 54 5.47 10.81 -14.68
N LEU A 55 5.21 10.57 -15.97
CA LEU A 55 6.22 10.78 -17.00
C LEU A 55 6.47 12.29 -17.15
N GLU A 56 7.72 12.69 -17.37
CA GLU A 56 8.08 14.09 -17.70
C GLU A 56 7.37 14.57 -18.96
N HIS A 57 7.18 13.67 -19.93
CA HIS A 57 6.57 13.96 -21.23
C HIS A 57 5.61 12.85 -21.66
N GLY A 58 4.51 13.22 -22.30
CA GLY A 58 3.62 12.27 -22.99
C GLY A 58 2.71 11.46 -22.08
N HIS A 59 2.47 11.92 -20.85
CA HIS A 59 1.55 11.23 -19.93
C HIS A 59 0.07 11.55 -20.22
N ASP A 60 -0.80 10.61 -19.93
CA ASP A 60 -2.26 10.76 -20.05
C ASP A 60 -2.85 11.31 -18.75
N ARG A 61 -3.25 12.58 -18.78
CA ARG A 61 -3.86 13.28 -17.64
C ARG A 61 -5.35 13.00 -17.44
N ARG A 62 -5.97 12.19 -18.30
CA ARG A 62 -7.39 11.81 -18.17
C ARG A 62 -7.60 10.61 -17.28
N HIS A 63 -6.55 9.81 -17.09
CA HIS A 63 -6.59 8.61 -16.27
C HIS A 63 -5.57 8.71 -15.15
N ALA A 64 -5.88 8.09 -14.03
CA ALA A 64 -4.96 8.01 -12.90
C ALA A 64 -4.90 6.60 -12.31
N VAL A 65 -3.80 6.32 -11.64
CA VAL A 65 -3.66 5.17 -10.75
C VAL A 65 -3.60 5.69 -9.32
N LEU A 66 -4.51 5.27 -8.45
CA LEU A 66 -4.38 5.42 -7.02
C LEU A 66 -3.59 4.21 -6.50
N TYR A 67 -2.40 4.45 -5.98
CA TYR A 67 -1.52 3.39 -5.55
C TYR A 67 -1.39 3.33 -4.02
N CYS A 68 -1.76 2.18 -3.45
CA CYS A 68 -1.62 1.83 -2.04
C CYS A 68 -0.37 0.96 -1.88
N HIS A 69 0.62 1.43 -1.12
CA HIS A 69 1.88 0.73 -0.92
C HIS A 69 1.75 -0.47 0.04
N GLY A 70 2.65 -1.45 -0.10
CA GLY A 70 2.80 -2.55 0.85
C GLY A 70 3.50 -2.14 2.14
N GLY A 71 3.84 -3.14 2.99
CA GLY A 71 4.54 -2.92 4.26
C GLY A 71 3.78 -3.43 5.48
N GLY A 72 2.83 -4.37 5.31
CA GLY A 72 2.11 -5.02 6.42
C GLY A 72 1.26 -4.08 7.26
N TYR A 73 0.88 -2.92 6.74
CA TYR A 73 0.24 -1.81 7.46
C TYR A 73 1.09 -1.16 8.56
N THR A 74 2.29 -1.65 8.81
CA THR A 74 3.19 -1.18 9.86
C THR A 74 4.38 -0.40 9.34
N CYS A 75 4.67 -0.55 8.07
CA CYS A 75 5.78 0.10 7.36
C CYS A 75 5.30 0.66 6.01
N GLY A 76 6.19 1.37 5.34
CA GLY A 76 5.94 1.99 4.03
C GLY A 76 5.94 3.51 4.08
N GLN A 77 6.45 4.12 3.03
CA GLN A 77 6.55 5.57 2.86
C GLN A 77 6.61 5.93 1.38
N LEU A 78 6.44 7.21 1.03
CA LEU A 78 6.44 7.68 -0.37
C LEU A 78 7.72 7.33 -1.13
N GLY A 79 8.88 7.40 -0.49
CA GLY A 79 10.15 7.06 -1.12
C GLY A 79 10.20 5.59 -1.57
N TYR A 80 9.68 4.67 -0.76
CA TYR A 80 9.54 3.26 -1.13
C TYR A 80 8.44 3.06 -2.19
N ALA A 81 7.28 3.67 -1.98
CA ALA A 81 6.14 3.60 -2.89
C ALA A 81 6.50 4.07 -4.31
N ARG A 82 7.34 5.11 -4.43
CA ARG A 82 7.80 5.68 -5.70
C ARG A 82 8.45 4.64 -6.61
N ILE A 83 9.08 3.60 -6.06
CA ILE A 83 9.74 2.55 -6.85
C ILE A 83 8.73 1.82 -7.76
N LEU A 84 7.59 1.38 -7.21
CA LEU A 84 6.56 0.71 -7.99
C LEU A 84 5.68 1.72 -8.74
N ALA A 85 5.38 2.86 -8.14
CA ALA A 85 4.64 3.94 -8.79
C ALA A 85 5.32 4.40 -10.10
N SER A 86 6.66 4.54 -10.11
CA SER A 86 7.40 4.87 -11.33
C SER A 86 7.25 3.82 -12.42
N LYS A 87 7.25 2.54 -12.05
CA LYS A 87 7.04 1.45 -13.00
C LYS A 87 5.61 1.43 -13.53
N LEU A 88 4.63 1.73 -12.69
CA LEU A 88 3.24 1.86 -13.10
C LEU A 88 3.06 3.03 -14.07
N ALA A 89 3.65 4.19 -13.78
CA ALA A 89 3.61 5.35 -14.67
C ALA A 89 4.26 5.03 -16.03
N LEU A 90 5.43 4.37 -16.03
CA LEU A 90 6.10 3.95 -17.28
C LEU A 90 5.29 2.93 -18.09
N ALA A 91 4.64 1.99 -17.41
CA ALA A 91 3.90 0.92 -18.09
C ALA A 91 2.55 1.38 -18.64
N THR A 92 1.90 2.35 -17.98
CA THR A 92 0.55 2.79 -18.33
C THR A 92 0.51 4.12 -19.07
N GLY A 93 1.50 4.97 -18.87
CA GLY A 93 1.46 6.37 -19.27
C GLY A 93 0.53 7.23 -18.42
N PHE A 94 -0.07 6.69 -17.35
CA PHE A 94 -0.98 7.39 -16.46
C PHE A 94 -0.22 8.05 -15.30
N ASP A 95 -0.79 9.10 -14.75
CA ASP A 95 -0.31 9.68 -13.50
C ASP A 95 -0.66 8.75 -12.34
N VAL A 96 0.30 8.53 -11.44
CA VAL A 96 0.14 7.66 -10.28
C VAL A 96 0.13 8.52 -9.02
N LEU A 97 -0.95 8.48 -8.25
CA LEU A 97 -1.06 9.11 -6.96
C LEU A 97 -0.72 8.09 -5.87
N SER A 98 0.40 8.27 -5.21
CA SER A 98 0.81 7.52 -4.01
C SER A 98 0.55 8.35 -2.76
N PHE A 99 0.33 7.72 -1.61
CA PHE A 99 0.09 8.42 -0.35
C PHE A 99 0.62 7.62 0.84
N GLU A 100 0.97 8.33 1.91
CA GLU A 100 1.36 7.75 3.19
C GLU A 100 0.11 7.63 4.06
N TYR A 101 -0.56 6.48 4.02
CA TYR A 101 -1.64 6.21 4.94
C TYR A 101 -1.11 5.99 6.36
N ARG A 102 -1.93 6.30 7.35
CA ARG A 102 -1.60 6.10 8.77
C ARG A 102 -1.30 4.64 9.07
N LEU A 103 -0.16 4.40 9.70
CA LEU A 103 0.38 3.07 9.97
C LEU A 103 0.02 2.58 11.38
N ALA A 104 -0.14 1.28 11.50
CA ALA A 104 -0.22 0.56 12.75
C ALA A 104 1.19 0.36 13.37
N PRO A 105 1.30 0.15 14.66
CA PRO A 105 0.23 0.11 15.68
C PRO A 105 -0.26 1.47 16.14
N GLU A 106 0.37 2.57 15.74
CA GLU A 106 0.02 3.93 16.16
C GLU A 106 -1.40 4.30 15.71
N HIS A 107 -1.79 3.83 14.53
CA HIS A 107 -3.09 4.05 13.92
C HIS A 107 -3.64 2.73 13.34
N PRO A 108 -4.23 1.88 14.18
CA PRO A 108 -4.80 0.62 13.71
C PRO A 108 -6.03 0.83 12.81
N PHE A 109 -6.60 -0.24 12.30
CA PHE A 109 -7.87 -0.21 11.57
C PHE A 109 -8.93 0.60 12.36
N PRO A 110 -9.67 1.49 11.69
CA PRO A 110 -9.80 1.67 10.25
C PRO A 110 -8.97 2.84 9.65
N ALA A 111 -7.89 3.29 10.29
CA ALA A 111 -7.19 4.51 9.89
C ALA A 111 -6.72 4.48 8.41
N ALA A 112 -6.10 3.40 7.97
CA ALA A 112 -5.60 3.29 6.59
C ALA A 112 -6.72 3.35 5.54
N ILE A 113 -7.86 2.69 5.79
CA ILE A 113 -8.99 2.73 4.85
C ILE A 113 -9.68 4.11 4.83
N GLU A 114 -9.73 4.81 5.95
CA GLU A 114 -10.22 6.20 5.99
C GLU A 114 -9.35 7.11 5.12
N ASP A 115 -8.03 6.95 5.21
CA ASP A 115 -7.07 7.70 4.39
C ASP A 115 -7.21 7.35 2.90
N ALA A 116 -7.38 6.07 2.56
CA ALA A 116 -7.61 5.64 1.18
C ALA A 116 -8.91 6.22 0.60
N VAL A 117 -9.98 6.28 1.40
CA VAL A 117 -11.25 6.94 1.00
C VAL A 117 -11.02 8.44 0.77
N ALA A 118 -10.27 9.10 1.64
CA ALA A 118 -9.95 10.52 1.47
C ALA A 118 -9.16 10.79 0.18
N MET A 119 -8.22 9.91 -0.17
CA MET A 119 -7.47 10.01 -1.42
C MET A 119 -8.34 9.74 -2.65
N TRP A 120 -9.28 8.80 -2.55
CA TRP A 120 -10.30 8.60 -3.59
C TRP A 120 -11.15 9.86 -3.78
N ASP A 121 -11.61 10.47 -2.68
CA ASP A 121 -12.40 11.69 -2.72
C ASP A 121 -11.62 12.86 -3.32
N TYR A 122 -10.33 12.96 -3.02
CA TYR A 122 -9.45 13.93 -3.64
C TYR A 122 -9.39 13.76 -5.17
N LEU A 123 -9.25 12.54 -5.69
CA LEU A 123 -9.27 12.30 -7.13
C LEU A 123 -10.61 12.71 -7.76
N MET A 124 -11.73 12.40 -7.12
CA MET A 124 -13.05 12.82 -7.61
C MET A 124 -13.18 14.35 -7.60
N TYR A 125 -12.68 15.02 -6.54
CA TYR A 125 -12.63 16.48 -6.45
C TYR A 125 -11.75 17.11 -7.55
N MET A 126 -10.63 16.47 -7.91
CA MET A 126 -9.76 16.90 -9.01
C MET A 126 -10.38 16.72 -10.39
N GLY A 127 -11.58 16.14 -10.47
CA GLY A 127 -12.34 15.99 -11.71
C GLY A 127 -12.17 14.66 -12.43
N TYR A 128 -11.46 13.68 -11.84
CA TYR A 128 -11.44 12.34 -12.40
C TYR A 128 -12.80 11.67 -12.23
N GLY A 129 -13.29 11.00 -13.27
CA GLY A 129 -14.41 10.09 -13.13
C GLY A 129 -13.96 8.78 -12.46
N ALA A 130 -14.86 8.13 -11.75
CA ALA A 130 -14.52 6.83 -11.12
C ALA A 130 -14.00 5.80 -12.14
N ARG A 131 -14.47 5.86 -13.39
CA ARG A 131 -14.04 5.01 -14.50
C ARG A 131 -12.72 5.42 -15.13
N ASP A 132 -12.16 6.54 -14.72
CA ASP A 132 -10.85 7.03 -15.17
C ASP A 132 -9.74 6.65 -14.17
N VAL A 133 -10.11 6.04 -13.03
CA VAL A 133 -9.18 5.66 -11.97
C VAL A 133 -9.06 4.13 -11.86
N ILE A 134 -7.82 3.65 -11.87
CA ILE A 134 -7.44 2.29 -11.47
C ILE A 134 -6.90 2.38 -10.03
N VAL A 135 -7.31 1.46 -9.17
CA VAL A 135 -6.68 1.33 -7.84
C VAL A 135 -5.68 0.19 -7.89
N ALA A 136 -4.45 0.47 -7.52
CA ALA A 136 -3.38 -0.52 -7.49
C ALA A 136 -2.82 -0.66 -6.08
N GLY A 137 -2.28 -1.83 -5.76
CA GLY A 137 -1.59 -2.04 -4.48
C GLY A 137 -0.81 -3.34 -4.44
N ASP A 138 0.21 -3.37 -3.60
CA ASP A 138 1.01 -4.56 -3.35
C ASP A 138 0.89 -5.02 -1.89
N SER A 139 0.90 -6.33 -1.65
CA SER A 139 0.88 -6.91 -0.30
C SER A 139 -0.30 -6.36 0.54
N ALA A 140 -0.05 -5.73 1.70
CA ALA A 140 -1.06 -5.02 2.51
C ALA A 140 -1.75 -3.89 1.74
N GLY A 141 -1.03 -3.16 0.86
CA GLY A 141 -1.63 -2.16 -0.02
C GLY A 141 -2.59 -2.77 -1.06
N GLY A 142 -2.35 -4.01 -1.47
CA GLY A 142 -3.29 -4.77 -2.29
C GLY A 142 -4.57 -5.14 -1.53
N ASN A 143 -4.47 -5.44 -0.23
CA ASN A 143 -5.61 -5.57 0.66
C ASN A 143 -6.36 -4.24 0.79
N LEU A 144 -5.65 -3.14 1.08
CA LEU A 144 -6.25 -1.80 1.19
C LEU A 144 -6.99 -1.38 -0.09
N ALA A 145 -6.47 -1.75 -1.27
CA ALA A 145 -7.15 -1.51 -2.54
C ALA A 145 -8.48 -2.27 -2.66
N LEU A 146 -8.52 -3.51 -2.14
CA LEU A 146 -9.75 -4.30 -2.06
C LEU A 146 -10.73 -3.72 -1.04
N GLU A 147 -10.24 -3.36 0.15
CA GLU A 147 -11.05 -2.70 1.19
C GLU A 147 -11.68 -1.41 0.67
N LEU A 148 -10.92 -0.59 -0.07
CA LEU A 148 -11.44 0.63 -0.68
C LEU A 148 -12.59 0.33 -1.64
N ALA A 149 -12.44 -0.66 -2.53
CA ALA A 149 -13.50 -1.04 -3.44
C ALA A 149 -14.75 -1.56 -2.70
N LEU A 150 -14.57 -2.36 -1.66
CA LEU A 150 -15.67 -2.84 -0.81
C LEU A 150 -16.34 -1.67 -0.08
N LYS A 151 -15.57 -0.74 0.48
CA LYS A 151 -16.09 0.43 1.18
C LYS A 151 -16.91 1.34 0.26
N LEU A 152 -16.41 1.61 -0.94
CA LEU A 152 -17.15 2.37 -1.95
C LEU A 152 -18.45 1.66 -2.34
N LYS A 153 -18.42 0.33 -2.47
CA LYS A 153 -19.62 -0.48 -2.75
C LYS A 153 -20.64 -0.40 -1.62
N GLU A 154 -20.22 -0.54 -0.37
CA GLU A 154 -21.09 -0.39 0.80
C GLU A 154 -21.77 0.98 0.85
N GLN A 155 -21.04 2.02 0.46
CA GLN A 155 -21.55 3.39 0.42
C GLN A 155 -22.42 3.69 -0.82
N GLY A 156 -22.64 2.72 -1.71
CA GLY A 156 -23.36 2.92 -2.97
C GLY A 156 -22.65 3.87 -3.95
N ARG A 157 -21.34 4.04 -3.81
CA ARG A 157 -20.52 4.92 -4.63
C ARG A 157 -20.04 4.26 -5.90
N ALA A 158 -19.70 5.06 -6.90
CA ALA A 158 -19.13 4.57 -8.14
C ALA A 158 -17.80 3.86 -7.90
N GLN A 159 -17.63 2.71 -8.59
CA GLN A 159 -16.45 1.86 -8.45
C GLN A 159 -15.33 2.30 -9.38
N PRO A 160 -14.06 2.06 -9.02
CA PRO A 160 -12.93 2.27 -9.91
C PRO A 160 -13.07 1.47 -11.21
N ARG A 161 -12.31 1.85 -12.23
CA ARG A 161 -12.24 1.14 -13.50
C ARG A 161 -11.82 -0.33 -13.31
N GLY A 162 -10.91 -0.57 -12.39
CA GLY A 162 -10.39 -1.89 -12.07
C GLY A 162 -9.40 -1.83 -10.92
N LEU A 163 -9.00 -3.01 -10.47
CA LEU A 163 -7.96 -3.19 -9.46
C LEU A 163 -6.76 -3.90 -10.10
N VAL A 164 -5.55 -3.46 -9.74
CA VAL A 164 -4.28 -4.11 -10.09
C VAL A 164 -3.55 -4.48 -8.81
N LEU A 165 -3.51 -5.75 -8.51
CA LEU A 165 -3.06 -6.26 -7.22
C LEU A 165 -1.79 -7.11 -7.40
N PHE A 166 -0.72 -6.71 -6.71
CA PHE A 166 0.57 -7.41 -6.72
C PHE A 166 0.72 -8.19 -5.42
N SER A 167 0.59 -9.52 -5.48
CA SER A 167 0.68 -10.41 -4.32
C SER A 167 -0.13 -9.87 -3.11
N PRO A 168 -1.43 -9.60 -3.27
CA PRO A 168 -2.23 -8.95 -2.25
C PRO A 168 -2.40 -9.85 -1.02
N TRP A 169 -2.42 -9.25 0.16
CA TRP A 169 -2.79 -9.95 1.39
C TRP A 169 -4.32 -10.03 1.50
N THR A 170 -4.91 -11.11 1.03
CA THR A 170 -6.38 -11.26 0.88
C THR A 170 -7.06 -12.08 1.96
N ASP A 171 -6.28 -12.65 2.89
CA ASP A 171 -6.82 -13.53 3.93
C ASP A 171 -6.08 -13.28 5.26
N MET A 172 -6.71 -12.49 6.12
CA MET A 172 -6.20 -12.20 7.47
C MET A 172 -6.23 -13.42 8.39
N THR A 173 -7.03 -14.46 8.07
CA THR A 173 -7.06 -15.70 8.86
C THR A 173 -5.84 -16.59 8.61
N ALA A 174 -5.05 -16.31 7.56
CA ALA A 174 -3.93 -17.14 7.11
C ALA A 174 -4.32 -18.62 6.90
N SER A 175 -5.53 -18.86 6.40
CA SER A 175 -6.09 -20.22 6.22
C SER A 175 -5.53 -20.95 5.01
N GLY A 176 -4.94 -20.25 4.07
CA GLY A 176 -4.40 -20.78 2.83
C GLY A 176 -3.38 -21.90 3.04
N LYS A 177 -3.44 -22.94 2.20
CA LYS A 177 -2.55 -24.11 2.29
C LYS A 177 -1.07 -23.73 2.22
N SER A 178 -0.73 -22.71 1.42
CA SER A 178 0.66 -22.24 1.22
C SER A 178 1.31 -21.72 2.50
N TYR A 179 0.57 -21.16 3.42
CA TYR A 179 1.10 -20.75 4.74
C TYR A 179 1.76 -21.92 5.50
N ARG A 180 1.28 -23.15 5.27
CA ARG A 180 1.86 -24.36 5.88
C ARG A 180 2.90 -25.01 4.99
N THR A 181 2.63 -25.14 3.69
CA THR A 181 3.50 -25.89 2.77
C THR A 181 4.76 -25.13 2.36
N CYS A 182 4.72 -23.80 2.41
CA CYS A 182 5.84 -22.92 2.05
C CYS A 182 6.53 -22.27 3.27
N LYS A 183 6.15 -22.65 4.49
CA LYS A 183 6.65 -22.04 5.74
C LYS A 183 8.18 -21.92 5.81
N THR A 184 8.90 -22.92 5.29
CA THR A 184 10.38 -22.95 5.31
C THR A 184 11.01 -22.44 4.01
N LEU A 185 10.21 -22.13 3.00
CA LEU A 185 10.67 -21.69 1.68
C LEU A 185 10.63 -20.17 1.52
N ASP A 186 9.69 -19.53 2.21
CA ASP A 186 9.58 -18.08 2.16
C ASP A 186 10.61 -17.44 3.12
N PRO A 187 11.55 -16.63 2.58
CA PRO A 187 12.58 -16.01 3.40
C PRO A 187 12.12 -14.70 4.06
N MET A 188 10.90 -14.25 3.80
CA MET A 188 10.39 -12.93 4.21
C MET A 188 9.16 -13.01 5.08
N LEU A 189 8.15 -13.79 4.65
CA LEU A 189 6.85 -13.84 5.28
C LEU A 189 6.77 -15.06 6.21
N THR A 190 7.21 -14.89 7.45
CA THR A 190 7.05 -15.91 8.48
C THR A 190 5.63 -15.83 9.08
N MET A 191 5.15 -16.92 9.65
CA MET A 191 3.85 -16.94 10.34
C MET A 191 3.84 -16.01 11.54
N GLU A 192 4.97 -15.90 12.21
CA GLU A 192 5.19 -15.02 13.36
C GLU A 192 5.06 -13.55 12.94
N TYR A 193 5.71 -13.16 11.83
CA TYR A 193 5.59 -11.81 11.27
C TYR A 193 4.16 -11.50 10.84
N ILE A 194 3.50 -12.42 10.10
CA ILE A 194 2.12 -12.23 9.64
C ILE A 194 1.17 -12.06 10.83
N ALA A 195 1.33 -12.85 11.88
CA ALA A 195 0.52 -12.74 13.09
C ALA A 195 0.74 -11.38 13.78
N ALA A 196 2.00 -10.95 13.92
CA ALA A 196 2.34 -9.69 14.57
C ALA A 196 1.77 -8.46 13.83
N VAL A 197 1.95 -8.37 12.51
CA VAL A 197 1.44 -7.23 11.73
C VAL A 197 -0.08 -7.23 11.64
N ARG A 198 -0.70 -8.40 11.58
CA ARG A 198 -2.16 -8.54 11.64
C ARG A 198 -2.71 -8.00 12.95
N GLU A 199 -2.17 -8.44 14.08
CA GLU A 199 -2.59 -8.00 15.41
C GLU A 199 -2.36 -6.50 15.59
N ALA A 200 -1.23 -5.97 15.14
CA ALA A 200 -0.95 -4.54 15.15
C ALA A 200 -2.00 -3.74 14.35
N TYR A 201 -2.41 -4.24 13.18
CA TYR A 201 -3.36 -3.54 12.30
C TYR A 201 -4.80 -3.65 12.80
N THR A 202 -5.26 -4.85 13.14
CA THR A 202 -6.68 -5.09 13.44
C THR A 202 -7.01 -5.05 14.93
N GLY A 203 -6.01 -5.19 15.80
CA GLY A 203 -6.18 -5.42 17.23
C GLY A 203 -6.40 -6.90 17.58
N PRO A 204 -6.20 -7.25 18.87
CA PRO A 204 -6.20 -8.65 19.31
C PRO A 204 -7.59 -9.31 19.27
N ASP A 205 -8.66 -8.53 19.41
CA ASP A 205 -10.05 -9.02 19.50
C ASP A 205 -10.79 -8.98 18.16
N ALA A 206 -10.08 -8.76 17.04
CA ALA A 206 -10.69 -8.64 15.73
C ALA A 206 -11.20 -9.98 15.18
N ASP A 207 -12.37 -9.95 14.57
CA ASP A 207 -12.89 -11.08 13.78
C ASP A 207 -12.33 -11.03 12.37
N TRP A 208 -11.20 -11.68 12.16
CA TRP A 208 -10.48 -11.70 10.88
C TRP A 208 -11.22 -12.41 9.72
N SER A 209 -12.36 -13.04 10.00
CA SER A 209 -13.20 -13.63 8.95
C SER A 209 -14.09 -12.60 8.24
N ARG A 210 -14.15 -11.38 8.77
CA ARG A 210 -14.97 -10.33 8.19
C ARG A 210 -14.30 -9.72 6.94
N PRO A 211 -15.08 -9.46 5.89
CA PRO A 211 -14.53 -8.94 4.62
C PRO A 211 -14.09 -7.47 4.66
N CYS A 212 -14.04 -6.86 5.84
CA CYS A 212 -13.60 -5.48 6.02
C CYS A 212 -12.13 -5.35 6.45
N TYR A 213 -11.41 -6.48 6.48
CA TYR A 213 -9.97 -6.53 6.73
C TYR A 213 -9.23 -7.11 5.53
#